data_c8475a71f25e4e505155be888407ebc1
#
_entry.id   c8475a71f25e4e505155be888407ebc1
#
_cell.length_a   1.000
_cell.length_b   1.000
_cell.length_c   1.000
_cell.angle_alpha   90.00
_cell.angle_beta   90.00
_cell.angle_gamma   90.00
#
_symmetry.space_group_name_H-M   'P 1'
#
loop_
_entity.id
_entity.type
_entity.pdbx_description
1 polymer ?
#
loop_
_entity_poly.entity_id
_entity_poly.type
_entity_poly.pdbx_seq_one_letter_code
_entity_poly.pdbx_strand_id
1 'polypeptide(L)'
;MPADRARAESAFNEGIKQMDQATPTNAVIWRVDERGVAYVTLNRPQVYNAYNGDLIAALLVAFDKLAGEPLRAAVITGAGRNFQAGADVKWLDTVRRASAQDNLRASRMTAEAIQRLNTLPIPTVALVQGACFGGGTGIIAACDIVIAADNAIFSIAEARIGVAGTIIIPQLNDAIGVRQVRRYALTAERFDVKEAHRIGLVHEIVPLAGLQAAGERIVDHLLANGPEAVAQTKACALRLAWGNLEDDAFAGLIESHAAKRQSEEAAEGFASFLEKRPARWNPTQKAT
;
A
#
# COMPACT_ATOMS: atom_id res chain seq x y z
N MET A 1 -21.90 -10.57 19.23
CA MET A 1 -22.45 -11.89 19.08
C MET A 1 -22.42 -12.27 17.60
N PRO A 2 -22.42 -13.58 17.17
CA PRO A 2 -22.22 -13.95 15.75
C PRO A 2 -23.25 -13.34 14.78
N ALA A 3 -24.50 -13.18 15.20
CA ALA A 3 -25.59 -12.66 14.37
C ALA A 3 -25.43 -11.17 14.01
N ASP A 4 -24.84 -10.36 14.89
CA ASP A 4 -24.62 -8.95 14.63
C ASP A 4 -23.46 -8.71 13.66
N ARG A 5 -22.46 -9.62 13.67
CA ARG A 5 -21.36 -9.59 12.73
C ARG A 5 -21.82 -9.96 11.30
N ALA A 6 -22.64 -10.99 11.16
CA ALA A 6 -23.20 -11.40 9.87
C ALA A 6 -24.14 -10.34 9.27
N ARG A 7 -24.94 -9.64 10.11
CA ARG A 7 -25.77 -8.51 9.67
C ARG A 7 -24.94 -7.31 9.22
N ALA A 8 -23.86 -7.00 9.94
CA ALA A 8 -22.95 -5.93 9.59
C ALA A 8 -22.21 -6.22 8.27
N GLU A 9 -21.79 -7.47 8.05
CA GLU A 9 -21.17 -7.92 6.79
C GLU A 9 -22.15 -7.92 5.61
N SER A 10 -23.42 -8.31 5.83
CA SER A 10 -24.46 -8.24 4.79
C SER A 10 -24.78 -6.80 4.39
N ALA A 11 -24.98 -5.90 5.35
CA ALA A 11 -25.24 -4.49 5.09
C ALA A 11 -24.02 -3.79 4.44
N PHE A 12 -22.81 -4.22 4.76
CA PHE A 12 -21.58 -3.75 4.14
C PHE A 12 -21.50 -4.18 2.67
N ASN A 13 -21.76 -5.45 2.37
CA ASN A 13 -21.77 -6.00 1.01
C ASN A 13 -22.88 -5.39 0.13
N GLU A 14 -24.05 -5.08 0.71
CA GLU A 14 -25.11 -4.35 -0.01
C GLU A 14 -24.70 -2.89 -0.29
N GLY A 15 -23.98 -2.24 0.63
CA GLY A 15 -23.42 -0.91 0.42
C GLY A 15 -22.39 -0.89 -0.72
N ILE A 16 -21.53 -1.89 -0.82
CA ILE A 16 -20.58 -2.04 -1.94
C ILE A 16 -21.32 -2.26 -3.25
N LYS A 17 -22.36 -3.13 -3.30
CA LYS A 17 -23.16 -3.35 -4.49
C LYS A 17 -23.91 -2.10 -4.99
N GLN A 18 -24.32 -1.20 -4.09
CA GLN A 18 -24.92 0.08 -4.48
C GLN A 18 -23.88 1.08 -5.03
N MET A 19 -22.60 0.95 -4.63
CA MET A 19 -21.51 1.75 -5.19
C MET A 19 -21.01 1.24 -6.55
N ASP A 20 -21.20 -0.04 -6.86
CA ASP A 20 -20.92 -0.62 -8.21
C ASP A 20 -21.85 -0.02 -9.31
N GLN A 21 -22.94 0.66 -8.94
CA GLN A 21 -23.82 1.40 -9.85
C GLN A 21 -23.46 2.89 -9.99
N ALA A 22 -22.54 3.40 -9.17
CA ALA A 22 -22.00 4.74 -9.35
C ALA A 22 -21.01 4.75 -10.53
N THR A 23 -21.18 5.70 -11.46
CA THR A 23 -20.27 5.90 -12.60
C THR A 23 -18.82 5.84 -12.13
N PRO A 24 -17.92 5.05 -12.74
CA PRO A 24 -16.54 4.96 -12.31
C PRO A 24 -15.92 6.35 -12.30
N THR A 25 -15.62 6.88 -11.13
CA THR A 25 -14.90 8.14 -11.04
C THR A 25 -13.47 7.86 -11.48
N ASN A 26 -12.92 8.66 -12.41
CA ASN A 26 -11.51 8.59 -12.81
C ASN A 26 -10.54 9.02 -11.67
N ALA A 27 -10.99 8.95 -10.40
CA ALA A 27 -10.19 9.37 -9.24
C ALA A 27 -8.98 8.46 -9.00
N VAL A 28 -9.06 7.19 -9.43
CA VAL A 28 -7.95 6.24 -9.50
C VAL A 28 -7.93 5.63 -10.89
N ILE A 29 -6.78 5.65 -11.52
CA ILE A 29 -6.54 4.97 -12.79
C ILE A 29 -5.60 3.79 -12.51
N TRP A 30 -5.90 2.63 -13.07
CA TRP A 30 -5.01 1.50 -12.96
C TRP A 30 -4.91 0.74 -14.29
N ARG A 31 -3.77 0.13 -14.50
CA ARG A 31 -3.49 -0.73 -15.64
C ARG A 31 -2.57 -1.86 -15.20
N VAL A 32 -2.62 -2.97 -15.89
CA VAL A 32 -1.68 -4.09 -15.72
C VAL A 32 -0.87 -4.22 -17.01
N ASP A 33 0.44 -4.38 -16.88
CA ASP A 33 1.30 -4.65 -18.04
C ASP A 33 1.42 -6.17 -18.30
N GLU A 34 2.08 -6.53 -19.41
CA GLU A 34 2.27 -7.92 -19.83
C GLU A 34 3.15 -8.74 -18.88
N ARG A 35 3.92 -8.08 -17.98
CA ARG A 35 4.73 -8.73 -16.94
C ARG A 35 3.91 -9.08 -15.70
N GLY A 36 2.62 -8.70 -15.66
CA GLY A 36 1.77 -8.83 -14.48
C GLY A 36 2.03 -7.76 -13.42
N VAL A 37 2.53 -6.58 -13.80
CA VAL A 37 2.72 -5.44 -12.91
C VAL A 37 1.52 -4.50 -12.99
N ALA A 38 0.88 -4.23 -11.85
CA ALA A 38 -0.19 -3.25 -11.75
C ALA A 38 0.38 -1.86 -11.46
N TYR A 39 -0.05 -0.85 -12.21
CA TYR A 39 0.25 0.55 -11.98
C TYR A 39 -1.02 1.26 -11.54
N VAL A 40 -1.07 1.72 -10.30
CA VAL A 40 -2.21 2.39 -9.68
C VAL A 40 -1.86 3.85 -9.49
N THR A 41 -2.62 4.75 -10.10
CA THR A 41 -2.38 6.20 -10.06
C THR A 41 -3.52 6.91 -9.35
N LEU A 42 -3.23 7.62 -8.26
CA LEU A 42 -4.13 8.58 -7.65
C LEU A 42 -4.34 9.74 -8.63
N ASN A 43 -5.55 9.95 -9.14
CA ASN A 43 -5.80 10.82 -10.27
C ASN A 43 -6.79 11.96 -9.97
N ARG A 44 -6.42 12.80 -9.03
CA ARG A 44 -7.08 14.07 -8.71
C ARG A 44 -6.05 15.22 -8.65
N PRO A 45 -5.21 15.43 -9.70
CA PRO A 45 -4.07 16.35 -9.65
C PRO A 45 -4.48 17.81 -9.39
N GLN A 46 -5.70 18.22 -9.80
CA GLN A 46 -6.26 19.56 -9.59
C GLN A 46 -6.47 19.91 -8.11
N VAL A 47 -6.58 18.91 -7.25
CA VAL A 47 -6.67 19.05 -5.79
C VAL A 47 -5.52 18.29 -5.08
N TYR A 48 -4.39 18.17 -5.78
CA TYR A 48 -3.17 17.53 -5.25
C TYR A 48 -3.39 16.08 -4.77
N ASN A 49 -4.28 15.35 -5.43
CA ASN A 49 -4.69 13.99 -5.09
C ASN A 49 -5.28 13.85 -3.68
N ALA A 50 -5.81 14.95 -3.10
CA ALA A 50 -6.47 14.88 -1.81
C ALA A 50 -7.62 13.86 -1.84
N TYR A 51 -7.69 12.99 -0.81
CA TYR A 51 -8.69 11.94 -0.78
C TYR A 51 -10.07 12.46 -0.37
N ASN A 52 -11.10 11.94 -1.02
CA ASN A 52 -12.50 12.08 -0.70
C ASN A 52 -13.19 10.71 -0.85
N GLY A 53 -14.51 10.68 -0.69
CA GLY A 53 -15.29 9.44 -0.83
C GLY A 53 -15.08 8.73 -2.17
N ASP A 54 -14.99 9.47 -3.27
CA ASP A 54 -14.80 8.91 -4.62
C ASP A 54 -13.44 8.24 -4.77
N LEU A 55 -12.36 8.89 -4.28
CA LEU A 55 -11.02 8.32 -4.34
C LEU A 55 -10.91 7.07 -3.47
N ILE A 56 -11.49 7.10 -2.27
CA ILE A 56 -11.51 5.93 -1.36
C ILE A 56 -12.26 4.77 -2.01
N ALA A 57 -13.45 5.02 -2.56
CA ALA A 57 -14.23 4.01 -3.25
C ALA A 57 -13.48 3.41 -4.46
N ALA A 58 -12.87 4.26 -5.28
CA ALA A 58 -12.09 3.83 -6.43
C ALA A 58 -10.85 3.00 -6.02
N LEU A 59 -10.18 3.32 -4.91
CA LEU A 59 -9.09 2.51 -4.35
C LEU A 59 -9.57 1.14 -3.90
N LEU A 60 -10.70 1.06 -3.19
CA LEU A 60 -11.28 -0.21 -2.76
C LEU A 60 -11.58 -1.11 -3.95
N VAL A 61 -12.23 -0.58 -5.00
CA VAL A 61 -12.51 -1.32 -6.24
C VAL A 61 -11.22 -1.76 -6.93
N ALA A 62 -10.21 -0.89 -7.02
CA ALA A 62 -8.93 -1.23 -7.61
C ALA A 62 -8.25 -2.38 -6.85
N PHE A 63 -8.15 -2.29 -5.53
CA PHE A 63 -7.49 -3.32 -4.72
C PHE A 63 -8.23 -4.65 -4.71
N ASP A 64 -9.57 -4.64 -4.75
CA ASP A 64 -10.36 -5.88 -4.90
C ASP A 64 -10.06 -6.59 -6.22
N LYS A 65 -10.03 -5.83 -7.33
CA LYS A 65 -9.71 -6.39 -8.63
C LYS A 65 -8.28 -6.91 -8.68
N LEU A 66 -7.33 -6.14 -8.17
CA LEU A 66 -5.92 -6.53 -8.15
C LEU A 66 -5.67 -7.79 -7.29
N ALA A 67 -6.42 -7.98 -6.21
CA ALA A 67 -6.29 -9.18 -5.36
C ALA A 67 -6.77 -10.46 -6.05
N GLY A 68 -7.64 -10.36 -7.07
CA GLY A 68 -8.16 -11.49 -7.86
C GLY A 68 -7.36 -11.84 -9.11
N GLU A 69 -6.33 -11.06 -9.46
CA GLU A 69 -5.54 -11.24 -10.67
C GLU A 69 -4.18 -11.90 -10.37
N PRO A 70 -3.60 -12.65 -11.33
CA PRO A 70 -2.28 -13.27 -11.15
C PRO A 70 -1.15 -12.25 -11.29
N LEU A 71 -1.09 -11.27 -10.37
CA LEU A 71 -0.13 -10.18 -10.41
C LEU A 71 1.19 -10.54 -9.74
N ARG A 72 2.24 -9.81 -10.11
CA ARG A 72 3.61 -9.96 -9.62
C ARG A 72 4.04 -8.82 -8.71
N ALA A 73 3.54 -7.62 -8.95
CA ALA A 73 3.81 -6.41 -8.16
C ALA A 73 2.74 -5.34 -8.42
N ALA A 74 2.63 -4.35 -7.52
CA ALA A 74 1.86 -3.14 -7.75
C ALA A 74 2.71 -1.89 -7.49
N VAL A 75 2.63 -0.90 -8.39
CA VAL A 75 3.29 0.40 -8.27
C VAL A 75 2.23 1.46 -8.03
N ILE A 76 2.35 2.21 -6.93
CA ILE A 76 1.40 3.24 -6.51
C ILE A 76 2.02 4.62 -6.77
N THR A 77 1.32 5.47 -7.51
CA THR A 77 1.79 6.82 -7.89
C THR A 77 0.72 7.88 -7.69
N GLY A 78 1.11 9.16 -7.68
CA GLY A 78 0.19 10.29 -7.74
C GLY A 78 0.33 11.05 -9.07
N ALA A 79 -0.79 11.35 -9.74
CA ALA A 79 -0.78 12.19 -10.93
C ALA A 79 -0.36 13.63 -10.62
N GLY A 80 0.41 14.25 -11.50
CA GLY A 80 0.85 15.63 -11.37
C GLY A 80 2.03 15.82 -10.43
N ARG A 81 2.12 17.01 -9.82
CA ARG A 81 3.31 17.43 -9.06
C ARG A 81 3.39 16.88 -7.63
N ASN A 82 2.34 16.31 -7.08
CA ASN A 82 2.28 15.82 -5.71
C ASN A 82 1.78 14.38 -5.67
N PHE A 83 2.29 13.61 -4.72
CA PHE A 83 1.78 12.26 -4.49
C PHE A 83 0.36 12.31 -3.94
N GLN A 84 0.17 12.91 -2.72
CA GLN A 84 -1.15 13.02 -2.10
C GLN A 84 -1.09 14.02 -0.93
N ALA A 85 -1.94 15.06 -0.97
CA ALA A 85 -1.88 16.17 -0.01
C ALA A 85 -2.80 16.02 1.21
N GLY A 86 -3.22 14.80 1.55
CA GLY A 86 -4.10 14.55 2.69
C GLY A 86 -5.58 14.49 2.32
N ALA A 87 -6.46 14.72 3.28
CA ALA A 87 -7.89 14.73 3.06
C ALA A 87 -8.37 15.99 2.36
N ASP A 88 -9.39 15.85 1.51
CA ASP A 88 -10.15 16.98 1.00
C ASP A 88 -10.99 17.58 2.13
N VAL A 89 -10.59 18.77 2.61
CA VAL A 89 -11.21 19.41 3.79
C VAL A 89 -12.69 19.71 3.56
N LYS A 90 -13.11 19.99 2.32
CA LYS A 90 -14.53 20.18 2.00
C LYS A 90 -15.33 18.91 2.18
N TRP A 91 -14.77 17.78 1.76
CA TRP A 91 -15.37 16.47 1.99
C TRP A 91 -15.39 16.13 3.49
N LEU A 92 -14.32 16.38 4.24
CA LEU A 92 -14.32 16.17 5.70
C LEU A 92 -15.43 16.97 6.41
N ASP A 93 -15.65 18.23 6.01
CA ASP A 93 -16.75 19.04 6.57
C ASP A 93 -18.14 18.46 6.23
N THR A 94 -18.31 17.93 5.02
CA THR A 94 -19.54 17.22 4.64
C THR A 94 -19.76 15.98 5.52
N VAL A 95 -18.74 15.15 5.69
CA VAL A 95 -18.81 13.94 6.54
C VAL A 95 -19.07 14.29 8.01
N ARG A 96 -18.46 15.35 8.52
CA ARG A 96 -18.68 15.85 9.89
C ARG A 96 -20.16 16.22 10.14
N ARG A 97 -20.85 16.73 9.12
CA ARG A 97 -22.28 17.13 9.21
C ARG A 97 -23.26 16.00 8.92
N ALA A 98 -22.75 14.85 8.42
CA ALA A 98 -23.57 13.70 8.13
C ALA A 98 -24.06 13.00 9.40
N SER A 99 -24.87 11.96 9.26
CA SER A 99 -25.28 11.12 10.39
C SER A 99 -24.05 10.44 11.03
N ALA A 100 -24.14 10.08 12.30
CA ALA A 100 -23.09 9.33 12.99
C ALA A 100 -22.74 8.01 12.26
N GLN A 101 -23.76 7.38 11.68
CA GLN A 101 -23.59 6.14 10.91
C GLN A 101 -22.81 6.38 9.60
N ASP A 102 -23.12 7.43 8.84
CA ASP A 102 -22.41 7.78 7.60
C ASP A 102 -20.97 8.22 7.87
N ASN A 103 -20.76 8.98 8.96
CA ASN A 103 -19.42 9.36 9.40
C ASN A 103 -18.57 8.11 9.76
N LEU A 104 -19.15 7.17 10.51
CA LEU A 104 -18.47 5.89 10.83
C LEU A 104 -18.18 5.07 9.56
N ARG A 105 -19.13 5.04 8.61
CA ARG A 105 -18.96 4.37 7.32
C ARG A 105 -17.78 4.95 6.52
N ALA A 106 -17.68 6.27 6.42
CA ALA A 106 -16.59 6.96 5.74
C ALA A 106 -15.24 6.62 6.37
N SER A 107 -15.15 6.62 7.70
CA SER A 107 -13.93 6.23 8.43
C SER A 107 -13.56 4.77 8.20
N ARG A 108 -14.55 3.86 8.21
CA ARG A 108 -14.34 2.43 7.96
C ARG A 108 -13.82 2.18 6.55
N MET A 109 -14.41 2.79 5.53
CA MET A 109 -13.96 2.67 4.14
C MET A 109 -12.53 3.17 3.95
N THR A 110 -12.18 4.29 4.60
CA THR A 110 -10.81 4.82 4.56
C THR A 110 -9.81 3.86 5.20
N ALA A 111 -10.13 3.35 6.40
CA ALA A 111 -9.29 2.36 7.09
C ALA A 111 -9.13 1.08 6.26
N GLU A 112 -10.22 0.62 5.64
CA GLU A 112 -10.22 -0.59 4.82
C GLU A 112 -9.37 -0.44 3.55
N ALA A 113 -9.40 0.72 2.89
CA ALA A 113 -8.54 0.97 1.72
C ALA A 113 -7.03 0.87 2.09
N ILE A 114 -6.64 1.43 3.23
CA ILE A 114 -5.26 1.32 3.75
C ILE A 114 -4.93 -0.13 4.10
N GLN A 115 -5.83 -0.81 4.79
CA GLN A 115 -5.63 -2.21 5.20
C GLN A 115 -5.50 -3.15 3.99
N ARG A 116 -6.35 -2.99 2.96
CA ARG A 116 -6.28 -3.81 1.74
C ARG A 116 -4.96 -3.58 0.99
N LEU A 117 -4.48 -2.34 0.90
CA LEU A 117 -3.16 -2.04 0.34
C LEU A 117 -2.06 -2.75 1.12
N ASN A 118 -2.07 -2.64 2.44
CA ASN A 118 -1.07 -3.24 3.32
C ASN A 118 -1.02 -4.77 3.19
N THR A 119 -2.19 -5.40 3.02
CA THR A 119 -2.32 -6.87 2.98
C THR A 119 -2.45 -7.45 1.56
N LEU A 120 -2.25 -6.66 0.50
CA LEU A 120 -2.20 -7.20 -0.86
C LEU A 120 -1.21 -8.37 -0.93
N PRO A 121 -1.59 -9.52 -1.52
CA PRO A 121 -0.74 -10.71 -1.54
C PRO A 121 0.47 -10.59 -2.51
N ILE A 122 0.74 -9.40 -3.00
CA ILE A 122 1.83 -9.05 -3.90
C ILE A 122 2.65 -7.90 -3.30
N PRO A 123 3.94 -7.75 -3.65
CA PRO A 123 4.73 -6.61 -3.23
C PRO A 123 4.20 -5.30 -3.83
N THR A 124 4.27 -4.24 -3.04
CA THR A 124 3.80 -2.90 -3.39
C THR A 124 4.93 -1.88 -3.32
N VAL A 125 5.03 -1.02 -4.34
CA VAL A 125 6.06 0.02 -4.46
C VAL A 125 5.38 1.38 -4.58
N ALA A 126 5.66 2.31 -3.68
CA ALA A 126 5.21 3.69 -3.80
C ALA A 126 6.30 4.57 -4.43
N LEU A 127 5.92 5.34 -5.46
CA LEU A 127 6.77 6.38 -6.07
C LEU A 127 6.23 7.75 -5.67
N VAL A 128 7.00 8.48 -4.87
CA VAL A 128 6.53 9.66 -4.15
C VAL A 128 7.23 10.91 -4.64
N GLN A 129 6.47 11.91 -5.10
CA GLN A 129 6.97 13.24 -5.44
C GLN A 129 6.13 14.34 -4.77
N GLY A 130 6.76 15.50 -4.50
CA GLY A 130 6.11 16.66 -3.93
C GLY A 130 5.47 16.40 -2.57
N ALA A 131 4.26 16.92 -2.34
CA ALA A 131 3.58 16.75 -1.06
C ALA A 131 3.03 15.32 -0.87
N CYS A 132 3.33 14.74 0.31
CA CYS A 132 2.78 13.50 0.83
C CYS A 132 2.34 13.74 2.28
N PHE A 133 1.04 14.08 2.49
CA PHE A 133 0.53 14.54 3.77
C PHE A 133 -0.61 13.69 4.30
N GLY A 134 -0.76 13.60 5.61
CA GLY A 134 -1.87 12.93 6.28
C GLY A 134 -2.09 11.50 5.75
N GLY A 135 -3.28 11.20 5.25
CA GLY A 135 -3.60 9.90 4.64
C GLY A 135 -2.60 9.44 3.56
N GLY A 136 -1.90 10.37 2.88
CA GLY A 136 -0.82 10.05 1.95
C GLY A 136 0.35 9.35 2.64
N THR A 137 0.70 9.78 3.86
CA THR A 137 1.73 9.08 4.66
C THR A 137 1.26 7.69 5.08
N GLY A 138 -0.05 7.52 5.31
CA GLY A 138 -0.66 6.21 5.56
C GLY A 138 -0.60 5.27 4.36
N ILE A 139 -0.84 5.79 3.14
CA ILE A 139 -0.73 5.01 1.90
C ILE A 139 0.70 4.50 1.72
N ILE A 140 1.71 5.36 1.84
CA ILE A 140 3.10 4.93 1.65
C ILE A 140 3.60 4.02 2.77
N ALA A 141 3.17 4.23 4.01
CA ALA A 141 3.47 3.34 5.13
C ALA A 141 2.83 1.95 4.98
N ALA A 142 1.73 1.83 4.22
CA ALA A 142 1.10 0.56 3.87
C ALA A 142 1.75 -0.13 2.66
N CYS A 143 2.67 0.54 1.95
CA CYS A 143 3.44 -0.07 0.87
C CYS A 143 4.71 -0.75 1.41
N ASP A 144 5.15 -1.82 0.72
CA ASP A 144 6.35 -2.58 1.13
C ASP A 144 7.64 -1.80 0.83
N ILE A 145 7.67 -1.02 -0.26
CA ILE A 145 8.84 -0.27 -0.71
C ILE A 145 8.42 1.16 -1.07
N VAL A 146 9.19 2.13 -0.61
CA VAL A 146 8.93 3.55 -0.89
C VAL A 146 10.18 4.20 -1.49
N ILE A 147 10.04 4.73 -2.70
CA ILE A 147 11.07 5.54 -3.37
C ILE A 147 10.52 6.96 -3.46
N ALA A 148 11.29 7.94 -3.05
CA ALA A 148 10.87 9.32 -3.09
C ALA A 148 11.81 10.19 -3.91
N ALA A 149 11.21 11.15 -4.62
CA ALA A 149 11.97 12.19 -5.29
C ALA A 149 12.57 13.17 -4.25
N ASP A 150 13.68 13.79 -4.62
CA ASP A 150 14.41 14.76 -3.80
C ASP A 150 13.59 16.00 -3.41
N ASN A 151 12.49 16.27 -4.14
CA ASN A 151 11.54 17.35 -3.86
C ASN A 151 10.37 16.93 -2.96
N ALA A 152 10.35 15.70 -2.44
CA ALA A 152 9.25 15.21 -1.61
C ALA A 152 9.27 15.83 -0.21
N ILE A 153 8.08 16.21 0.29
CA ILE A 153 7.86 16.78 1.63
C ILE A 153 6.72 16.00 2.29
N PHE A 154 6.88 15.70 3.57
CA PHE A 154 5.98 14.87 4.35
C PHE A 154 5.41 15.61 5.56
N SER A 155 4.23 15.20 6.01
CA SER A 155 3.63 15.62 7.29
C SER A 155 2.53 14.63 7.68
N ILE A 156 2.51 14.19 8.94
CA ILE A 156 1.34 13.51 9.54
C ILE A 156 0.43 14.63 10.06
N ALA A 157 -0.42 15.17 9.18
CA ALA A 157 -0.97 16.52 9.30
C ALA A 157 -2.31 16.62 10.03
N GLU A 158 -2.91 15.51 10.42
CA GLU A 158 -4.28 15.41 10.92
C GLU A 158 -4.53 16.29 12.14
N ALA A 159 -3.62 16.30 13.10
CA ALA A 159 -3.75 17.09 14.32
C ALA A 159 -3.87 18.61 14.06
N ARG A 160 -3.31 19.09 12.94
CA ARG A 160 -3.36 20.52 12.56
C ARG A 160 -4.78 21.02 12.27
N ILE A 161 -5.67 20.11 11.86
CA ILE A 161 -7.08 20.41 11.58
C ILE A 161 -8.03 19.81 12.63
N GLY A 162 -7.51 19.43 13.81
CA GLY A 162 -8.31 18.89 14.91
C GLY A 162 -8.84 17.46 14.67
N VAL A 163 -8.22 16.71 13.75
CA VAL A 163 -8.54 15.30 13.47
C VAL A 163 -7.41 14.42 13.95
N ALA A 164 -7.72 13.20 14.39
CA ALA A 164 -6.72 12.21 14.75
C ALA A 164 -6.57 11.19 13.62
N GLY A 165 -5.33 10.98 13.14
CA GLY A 165 -5.00 10.03 12.07
C GLY A 165 -4.97 8.57 12.54
N THR A 166 -5.87 8.17 13.44
CA THR A 166 -5.82 6.86 14.14
C THR A 166 -5.80 5.66 13.20
N ILE A 167 -6.44 5.77 12.04
CA ILE A 167 -6.56 4.67 11.07
C ILE A 167 -5.27 4.38 10.29
N ILE A 168 -4.29 5.29 10.32
CA ILE A 168 -2.98 5.11 9.66
C ILE A 168 -1.84 4.85 10.65
N ILE A 169 -2.11 4.97 11.96
CA ILE A 169 -1.11 4.78 13.02
C ILE A 169 -0.47 3.38 13.00
N PRO A 170 -1.22 2.28 12.80
CA PRO A 170 -0.59 0.95 12.76
C PRO A 170 0.53 0.85 11.72
N GLN A 171 0.27 1.23 10.46
CA GLN A 171 1.24 1.17 9.37
C GLN A 171 2.42 2.14 9.58
N LEU A 172 2.14 3.33 10.13
CA LEU A 172 3.19 4.27 10.48
C LEU A 172 4.08 3.75 11.62
N ASN A 173 3.50 3.07 12.62
CA ASN A 173 4.28 2.44 13.67
C ASN A 173 5.21 1.35 13.14
N ASP A 174 4.75 0.58 12.14
CA ASP A 174 5.57 -0.42 11.46
C ASP A 174 6.73 0.24 10.71
N ALA A 175 6.43 1.30 9.96
CA ALA A 175 7.40 1.95 9.08
C ALA A 175 8.47 2.73 9.85
N ILE A 176 8.08 3.54 10.87
CA ILE A 176 8.99 4.50 11.51
C ILE A 176 9.11 4.36 13.04
N GLY A 177 8.40 3.40 13.61
CA GLY A 177 8.38 3.14 15.06
C GLY A 177 7.56 4.17 15.84
N VAL A 178 6.99 3.70 16.94
CA VAL A 178 6.09 4.48 17.83
C VAL A 178 6.65 5.85 18.23
N ARG A 179 7.96 5.94 18.48
CA ARG A 179 8.57 7.19 18.95
C ARG A 179 8.54 8.28 17.88
N GLN A 180 8.82 7.94 16.62
CA GLN A 180 8.77 8.90 15.52
C GLN A 180 7.32 9.25 15.16
N VAL A 181 6.41 8.27 15.17
CA VAL A 181 4.98 8.53 14.99
C VAL A 181 4.49 9.55 16.03
N ARG A 182 4.81 9.37 17.31
CA ARG A 182 4.43 10.35 18.36
C ARG A 182 4.97 11.73 18.09
N ARG A 183 6.23 11.86 17.65
CA ARG A 183 6.80 13.16 17.30
C ARG A 183 5.99 13.82 16.19
N TYR A 184 5.93 13.20 15.02
CA TYR A 184 5.39 13.82 13.81
C TYR A 184 3.87 13.92 13.80
N ALA A 185 3.14 12.97 14.39
CA ALA A 185 1.69 13.04 14.47
C ALA A 185 1.18 14.05 15.52
N LEU A 186 1.92 14.28 16.61
CA LEU A 186 1.53 15.25 17.63
C LEU A 186 1.88 16.68 17.23
N THR A 187 3.03 16.88 16.58
CA THR A 187 3.46 18.22 16.16
C THR A 187 2.87 18.64 14.81
N ALA A 188 2.51 17.67 13.97
CA ALA A 188 2.15 17.86 12.58
C ALA A 188 3.19 18.70 11.80
N GLU A 189 4.45 18.72 12.25
CA GLU A 189 5.55 19.40 11.58
C GLU A 189 5.81 18.78 10.20
N ARG A 190 6.28 19.60 9.26
CA ARG A 190 6.74 19.11 7.97
C ARG A 190 8.17 18.64 8.10
N PHE A 191 8.50 17.57 7.38
CA PHE A 191 9.87 17.08 7.27
C PHE A 191 10.21 16.76 5.81
N ASP A 192 11.47 16.90 5.47
CA ASP A 192 11.96 16.67 4.11
C ASP A 192 12.20 15.18 3.84
N VAL A 193 12.58 14.88 2.59
CA VAL A 193 12.85 13.53 2.14
C VAL A 193 14.04 12.88 2.86
N LYS A 194 15.05 13.67 3.29
CA LYS A 194 16.22 13.15 4.02
C LYS A 194 15.82 12.65 5.40
N GLU A 195 14.99 13.43 6.09
CA GLU A 195 14.45 13.01 7.37
C GLU A 195 13.50 11.80 7.21
N ALA A 196 12.65 11.79 6.17
CA ALA A 196 11.80 10.65 5.86
C ALA A 196 12.61 9.36 5.64
N HIS A 197 13.74 9.45 4.94
CA HIS A 197 14.66 8.34 4.75
C HIS A 197 15.36 7.95 6.06
N ARG A 198 15.84 8.92 6.83
CA ARG A 198 16.52 8.65 8.13
C ARG A 198 15.62 7.90 9.12
N ILE A 199 14.32 8.19 9.14
CA ILE A 199 13.36 7.54 10.05
C ILE A 199 12.77 6.24 9.50
N GLY A 200 13.07 5.87 8.26
CA GLY A 200 12.62 4.62 7.64
C GLY A 200 11.31 4.71 6.85
N LEU A 201 10.68 5.89 6.74
CA LEU A 201 9.47 6.07 5.93
C LEU A 201 9.75 5.96 4.42
N VAL A 202 10.97 6.30 4.00
CA VAL A 202 11.44 6.24 2.61
C VAL A 202 12.68 5.35 2.55
N HIS A 203 12.70 4.42 1.60
CA HIS A 203 13.81 3.48 1.40
C HIS A 203 14.92 4.05 0.51
N GLU A 204 14.55 4.87 -0.48
CA GLU A 204 15.49 5.43 -1.45
C GLU A 204 15.10 6.85 -1.86
N ILE A 205 16.09 7.73 -2.00
CA ILE A 205 15.93 9.10 -2.49
C ILE A 205 16.59 9.20 -3.86
N VAL A 206 15.86 9.72 -4.84
CA VAL A 206 16.35 9.91 -6.21
C VAL A 206 15.99 11.31 -6.72
N PRO A 207 16.71 11.86 -7.72
CA PRO A 207 16.23 13.04 -8.43
C PRO A 207 14.84 12.80 -9.03
N LEU A 208 13.98 13.82 -9.06
CA LEU A 208 12.61 13.69 -9.60
C LEU A 208 12.59 13.06 -11.00
N ALA A 209 13.51 13.44 -11.87
CA ALA A 209 13.61 12.87 -13.22
C ALA A 209 13.97 11.37 -13.25
N GLY A 210 14.55 10.85 -12.17
CA GLY A 210 14.94 9.44 -12.04
C GLY A 210 13.91 8.57 -11.32
N LEU A 211 12.81 9.14 -10.80
CA LEU A 211 11.86 8.44 -9.94
C LEU A 211 11.23 7.21 -10.63
N GLN A 212 10.80 7.36 -11.88
CA GLN A 212 10.21 6.26 -12.62
C GLN A 212 11.22 5.14 -12.90
N ALA A 213 12.44 5.50 -13.32
CA ALA A 213 13.49 4.53 -13.59
C ALA A 213 13.91 3.76 -12.33
N ALA A 214 13.95 4.42 -11.16
CA ALA A 214 14.20 3.77 -9.90
C ALA A 214 13.08 2.78 -9.53
N GLY A 215 11.82 3.13 -9.79
CA GLY A 215 10.66 2.25 -9.63
C GLY A 215 10.78 1.00 -10.49
N GLU A 216 11.07 1.16 -11.79
CA GLU A 216 11.24 0.03 -12.71
C GLU A 216 12.39 -0.90 -12.28
N ARG A 217 13.49 -0.36 -11.82
CA ARG A 217 14.61 -1.16 -11.29
C ARG A 217 14.19 -2.03 -10.10
N ILE A 218 13.39 -1.50 -9.18
CA ILE A 218 12.85 -2.29 -8.06
C ILE A 218 11.85 -3.35 -8.56
N VAL A 219 10.99 -2.99 -9.50
CA VAL A 219 10.08 -3.95 -10.14
C VAL A 219 10.85 -5.10 -10.78
N ASP A 220 11.93 -4.82 -11.52
CA ASP A 220 12.76 -5.85 -12.13
C ASP A 220 13.38 -6.81 -11.09
N HIS A 221 13.83 -6.28 -9.95
CA HIS A 221 14.29 -7.12 -8.83
C HIS A 221 13.17 -8.00 -8.26
N LEU A 222 11.96 -7.47 -8.10
CA LEU A 222 10.81 -8.23 -7.63
C LEU A 222 10.41 -9.34 -8.61
N LEU A 223 10.41 -9.03 -9.91
CA LEU A 223 10.07 -9.99 -10.96
C LEU A 223 11.11 -11.10 -11.14
N ALA A 224 12.36 -10.87 -10.76
CA ALA A 224 13.41 -11.90 -10.78
C ALA A 224 13.23 -12.97 -9.69
N ASN A 225 12.42 -12.69 -8.66
CA ASN A 225 12.18 -13.58 -7.53
C ASN A 225 10.97 -14.50 -7.75
N GLY A 226 10.94 -15.65 -7.06
CA GLY A 226 9.82 -16.58 -7.06
C GLY A 226 8.56 -15.93 -6.44
N PRO A 227 7.43 -15.87 -7.18
CA PRO A 227 6.24 -15.13 -6.74
C PRO A 227 5.64 -15.63 -5.43
N GLU A 228 5.58 -16.94 -5.25
CA GLU A 228 5.05 -17.54 -4.02
C GLU A 228 5.96 -17.27 -2.83
N ALA A 229 7.30 -17.34 -3.03
CA ALA A 229 8.25 -17.05 -1.96
C ALA A 229 8.16 -15.60 -1.51
N VAL A 230 7.99 -14.66 -2.44
CA VAL A 230 7.78 -13.22 -2.14
C VAL A 230 6.48 -13.02 -1.35
N ALA A 231 5.36 -13.60 -1.80
CA ALA A 231 4.07 -13.49 -1.14
C ALA A 231 4.10 -14.08 0.28
N GLN A 232 4.69 -15.27 0.45
CA GLN A 232 4.83 -15.91 1.77
C GLN A 232 5.74 -15.10 2.70
N THR A 233 6.83 -14.54 2.19
CA THR A 233 7.73 -13.69 2.98
C THR A 233 7.01 -12.45 3.47
N LYS A 234 6.27 -11.74 2.60
CA LYS A 234 5.45 -10.58 2.99
C LYS A 234 4.42 -10.95 4.05
N ALA A 235 3.64 -12.00 3.81
CA ALA A 235 2.62 -12.47 4.76
C ALA A 235 3.22 -12.81 6.13
N CYS A 236 4.38 -13.47 6.15
CA CYS A 236 5.10 -13.80 7.37
C CYS A 236 5.57 -12.54 8.11
N ALA A 237 6.20 -11.59 7.40
CA ALA A 237 6.66 -10.33 7.98
C ALA A 237 5.51 -9.54 8.62
N LEU A 238 4.38 -9.39 7.92
CA LEU A 238 3.19 -8.69 8.43
C LEU A 238 2.59 -9.38 9.67
N ARG A 239 2.53 -10.72 9.67
CA ARG A 239 2.01 -11.47 10.82
C ARG A 239 2.84 -11.30 12.08
N LEU A 240 4.15 -11.13 11.95
CA LEU A 240 5.10 -11.06 13.06
C LEU A 240 5.42 -9.62 13.49
N ALA A 241 4.92 -8.62 12.77
CA ALA A 241 5.23 -7.20 13.01
C ALA A 241 5.00 -6.75 14.47
N TRP A 242 4.01 -7.33 15.17
CA TRP A 242 3.56 -6.88 16.49
C TRP A 242 3.59 -7.97 17.58
N GLY A 243 4.03 -9.18 17.24
CA GLY A 243 3.94 -10.34 18.14
C GLY A 243 5.27 -10.75 18.73
N ASN A 244 5.24 -11.25 19.97
CA ASN A 244 6.30 -12.11 20.45
C ASN A 244 6.21 -13.44 19.68
N LEU A 245 7.35 -13.97 19.31
CA LEU A 245 7.44 -15.28 18.66
C LEU A 245 7.24 -16.37 19.73
N GLU A 246 6.02 -16.85 19.87
CA GLU A 246 5.70 -18.00 20.71
C GLU A 246 6.21 -19.30 20.09
N ASP A 247 6.43 -20.35 20.92
CA ASP A 247 7.01 -21.62 20.47
C ASP A 247 6.24 -22.26 19.30
N ASP A 248 4.91 -22.22 19.34
CA ASP A 248 4.07 -22.75 18.25
C ASP A 248 4.23 -21.95 16.95
N ALA A 249 4.38 -20.63 17.05
CA ALA A 249 4.64 -19.78 15.90
C ALA A 249 6.04 -20.06 15.31
N PHE A 250 7.03 -20.29 16.17
CA PHE A 250 8.38 -20.65 15.74
C PHE A 250 8.43 -22.02 15.05
N ALA A 251 7.73 -23.03 15.60
CA ALA A 251 7.60 -24.34 14.96
C ALA A 251 6.95 -24.22 13.57
N GLY A 252 5.87 -23.45 13.44
CA GLY A 252 5.21 -23.18 12.17
C GLY A 252 6.09 -22.50 11.13
N LEU A 253 7.02 -21.63 11.54
CA LEU A 253 8.02 -21.04 10.64
C LEU A 253 8.99 -22.09 10.10
N ILE A 254 9.47 -23.00 10.95
CA ILE A 254 10.37 -24.09 10.57
C ILE A 254 9.69 -25.01 9.55
N GLU A 255 8.44 -25.40 9.80
CA GLU A 255 7.65 -26.26 8.92
C GLU A 255 7.41 -25.60 7.55
N SER A 256 6.98 -24.34 7.55
CA SER A 256 6.76 -23.56 6.33
C SER A 256 8.04 -23.43 5.51
N HIS A 257 9.17 -23.13 6.15
CA HIS A 257 10.46 -23.03 5.48
C HIS A 257 10.89 -24.39 4.86
N ALA A 258 10.70 -25.48 5.58
CA ALA A 258 11.01 -26.81 5.07
C ALA A 258 10.13 -27.19 3.86
N ALA A 259 8.81 -26.94 3.96
CA ALA A 259 7.85 -27.19 2.88
C ALA A 259 8.17 -26.35 1.64
N LYS A 260 8.52 -25.07 1.81
CA LYS A 260 8.86 -24.20 0.67
C LYS A 260 10.08 -24.69 -0.09
N ARG A 261 11.10 -25.23 0.57
CA ARG A 261 12.27 -25.82 -0.09
C ARG A 261 11.95 -27.06 -0.95
N GLN A 262 10.84 -27.72 -0.67
CA GLN A 262 10.38 -28.89 -1.42
C GLN A 262 9.36 -28.53 -2.52
N SER A 263 9.01 -27.25 -2.70
CA SER A 263 8.05 -26.81 -3.70
C SER A 263 8.65 -26.87 -5.12
N GLU A 264 7.78 -26.94 -6.12
CA GLU A 264 8.17 -26.85 -7.55
C GLU A 264 8.86 -25.52 -7.88
N GLU A 265 8.44 -24.42 -7.23
CA GLU A 265 9.08 -23.12 -7.41
C GLU A 265 10.53 -23.15 -6.89
N ALA A 266 10.78 -23.75 -5.72
CA ALA A 266 12.14 -23.91 -5.20
C ALA A 266 12.99 -24.82 -6.09
N ALA A 267 12.42 -25.90 -6.62
CA ALA A 267 13.11 -26.78 -7.55
C ALA A 267 13.56 -26.05 -8.82
N GLU A 268 12.69 -25.22 -9.40
CA GLU A 268 13.05 -24.35 -10.52
C GLU A 268 14.14 -23.32 -10.14
N GLY A 269 13.99 -22.68 -8.97
CA GLY A 269 14.97 -21.72 -8.47
C GLY A 269 16.37 -22.34 -8.31
N PHE A 270 16.46 -23.54 -7.75
CA PHE A 270 17.73 -24.27 -7.61
C PHE A 270 18.29 -24.67 -8.96
N ALA A 271 17.45 -25.20 -9.86
CA ALA A 271 17.88 -25.58 -11.20
C ALA A 271 18.42 -24.38 -11.98
N SER A 272 17.69 -23.28 -11.97
CA SER A 272 18.10 -22.04 -12.65
C SER A 272 19.46 -21.52 -12.16
N PHE A 273 19.68 -21.56 -10.83
CA PHE A 273 20.93 -21.14 -10.22
C PHE A 273 22.10 -22.05 -10.62
N LEU A 274 21.92 -23.37 -10.53
CA LEU A 274 22.95 -24.34 -10.88
C LEU A 274 23.30 -24.33 -12.39
N GLU A 275 22.29 -24.13 -13.23
CA GLU A 275 22.41 -24.08 -14.68
C GLU A 275 22.83 -22.69 -15.19
N LYS A 276 22.97 -21.70 -14.32
CA LYS A 276 23.34 -20.30 -14.64
C LYS A 276 22.43 -19.68 -15.70
N ARG A 277 21.13 -19.95 -15.63
CA ARG A 277 20.09 -19.39 -16.49
C ARG A 277 19.06 -18.61 -15.67
N PRO A 278 18.27 -17.73 -16.27
CA PRO A 278 17.11 -17.15 -15.64
C PRO A 278 16.08 -18.23 -15.26
N ALA A 279 15.39 -18.04 -14.13
CA ALA A 279 14.27 -18.90 -13.75
C ALA A 279 13.05 -18.65 -14.67
N ARG A 280 12.16 -19.65 -14.81
CA ARG A 280 10.98 -19.59 -15.69
C ARG A 280 10.05 -18.41 -15.43
N TRP A 281 9.99 -17.91 -14.19
CA TRP A 281 9.18 -16.73 -13.83
C TRP A 281 9.85 -15.39 -14.18
N ASN A 282 11.11 -15.39 -14.59
CA ASN A 282 11.80 -14.16 -14.97
C ASN A 282 11.35 -13.72 -16.38
N PRO A 283 10.76 -12.52 -16.56
CA PRO A 283 10.20 -12.07 -17.84
C PRO A 283 11.25 -11.92 -18.96
N THR A 284 12.54 -11.80 -18.64
CA THR A 284 13.60 -11.69 -19.65
C THR A 284 13.79 -12.96 -20.51
N GLN A 285 13.15 -14.08 -20.15
CA GLN A 285 13.18 -15.31 -20.94
C GLN A 285 12.30 -15.30 -22.20
N LYS A 286 11.37 -14.33 -22.35
CA LYS A 286 10.46 -14.28 -23.52
C LYS A 286 11.05 -13.64 -24.78
N ALA A 287 12.34 -13.32 -24.78
CA ALA A 287 13.03 -12.60 -25.87
C ALA A 287 14.02 -13.46 -26.69
N THR A 288 13.83 -14.80 -26.71
CA THR A 288 14.62 -15.69 -27.62
C THR A 288 13.73 -16.57 -28.44
#